data_35bfa875b32c7d03de1b4299cfadd663
#
_entry.id   35bfa875b32c7d03de1b4299cfadd663
#
_cell.length_a   1.000
_cell.length_b   1.000
_cell.length_c   1.000
_cell.angle_alpha   90.00
_cell.angle_beta   90.00
_cell.angle_gamma   90.00
#
_symmetry.space_group_name_H-M   'P 1'
#
loop_
_entity.id
_entity.type
_entity.pdbx_description
1 polymer ?
#
loop_
_entity_poly.entity_id
_entity_poly.type
_entity_poly.pdbx_seq_one_letter_code
_entity_poly.pdbx_strand_id
1 'polypeptide(L)'
;MKHVSSQRLLFAFAATFCFVLALSPMASGQSLDVSGQVLGSDGPEVGVVISVVGGAANSITDQDGYYSIQVPNANSVLLYSLLGYKEQRVSVQGRPVVNVRLEEEHTSLDEVVVIGYGTQRKEFVVGSVSQVSSKDLLKAPVTNVQNMLAGRLSGMTTIQQTGTPGDDSARLLVRGFSTFNDSSPLMLVDGVEMPMSQLNPNDIASVTVLKDAATAAVYGVKAANGVILVTTKSGSRGRSSISYDGSVTFDLNTAMPKMLNAQDYIYWHNLARTLDGQTPYWTDGHLANMKAKGILGDTDWLSEIYKKFGFTQNHNISATGGNERVRYYASIGYNGQDGILRNTDFSRYNFRANVEANLAQNLDFMINVSGSHSDRHWPGLGISAQSEFSPITRAFYALPLLTKEYEGLPLGYYNGVYTYSPIASLNTGYQHQRRWNAEIRSQLSYKFDAIKPLKGLKALVFFAYNFGYTLDHNFLETYKNYSYNPLNESISLLTSDGIPESNFNKSHSSGFQMTIRPQLSYEREFAGKHNVTGLFLFERYYSHSDTMTGYKKGYFSDNPVDISMGMENQSPFVSGSHGNRGMASFVGKLGYAYAKRYMVEATLRADGSYKFAPQNRWGYFPSVALGWVLSEESFLKGKAD
;
A
#
# COMPACT_ATOMS: atom_id res chain seq x y z
N MET A 1 1.00 -33.71 -24.89
CA MET A 1 0.10 -34.14 -23.81
C MET A 1 -0.68 -32.93 -23.35
N LYS A 2 -1.99 -33.00 -23.38
CA LYS A 2 -2.91 -31.84 -23.31
C LYS A 2 -2.86 -31.11 -21.98
N HIS A 3 -2.61 -29.81 -22.01
CA HIS A 3 -2.80 -28.90 -20.89
C HIS A 3 -4.30 -28.88 -20.52
N VAL A 4 -4.62 -29.34 -19.33
CA VAL A 4 -5.93 -29.14 -18.71
C VAL A 4 -5.88 -27.80 -17.98
N SER A 5 -6.61 -26.83 -18.50
CA SER A 5 -6.66 -25.47 -17.98
C SER A 5 -7.29 -25.45 -16.58
N SER A 6 -6.63 -24.75 -15.67
CA SER A 6 -7.02 -24.49 -14.27
C SER A 6 -8.35 -23.71 -14.10
N GLN A 7 -9.00 -23.35 -15.20
CA GLN A 7 -10.28 -22.60 -15.17
C GLN A 7 -11.51 -23.44 -14.83
N ARG A 8 -11.43 -24.79 -14.88
CA ARG A 8 -12.58 -25.65 -14.59
C ARG A 8 -12.79 -26.00 -13.12
N LEU A 9 -11.82 -25.75 -12.25
CA LEU A 9 -11.96 -26.02 -10.81
C LEU A 9 -12.66 -24.89 -10.04
N LEU A 10 -12.65 -23.65 -10.52
CA LEU A 10 -13.30 -22.51 -9.85
C LEU A 10 -14.83 -22.51 -10.03
N PHE A 11 -15.36 -23.10 -11.12
CA PHE A 11 -16.81 -23.15 -11.36
C PHE A 11 -17.54 -24.24 -10.57
N ALA A 12 -16.84 -25.30 -10.14
CA ALA A 12 -17.45 -26.38 -9.39
C ALA A 12 -17.71 -26.03 -7.90
N PHE A 13 -16.95 -25.12 -7.33
CA PHE A 13 -17.12 -24.68 -5.93
C PHE A 13 -18.25 -23.65 -5.74
N ALA A 14 -18.57 -22.87 -6.76
CA ALA A 14 -19.63 -21.86 -6.70
C ALA A 14 -21.05 -22.46 -6.79
N ALA A 15 -21.21 -23.61 -7.41
CA ALA A 15 -22.53 -24.25 -7.61
C ALA A 15 -23.02 -25.04 -6.39
N THR A 16 -22.14 -25.47 -5.49
CA THR A 16 -22.52 -26.31 -4.34
C THR A 16 -22.95 -25.48 -3.11
N PHE A 17 -22.65 -24.18 -3.07
CA PHE A 17 -22.96 -23.30 -1.94
C PHE A 17 -24.37 -22.69 -1.98
N CYS A 18 -25.05 -22.74 -3.14
CA CYS A 18 -26.41 -22.16 -3.29
C CYS A 18 -27.59 -23.08 -2.95
N PHE A 19 -27.39 -24.35 -2.54
CA PHE A 19 -28.49 -25.33 -2.44
C PHE A 19 -28.91 -25.72 -1.01
N VAL A 20 -28.39 -25.08 0.04
CA VAL A 20 -28.70 -25.47 1.45
C VAL A 20 -29.61 -24.48 2.20
N LEU A 21 -30.18 -23.49 1.55
CA LEU A 21 -31.00 -22.45 2.21
C LEU A 21 -32.48 -22.45 1.78
N ALA A 22 -33.15 -23.60 1.85
CA ALA A 22 -34.60 -23.62 1.74
C ALA A 22 -35.20 -24.80 2.50
N LEU A 23 -35.57 -24.58 3.78
CA LEU A 23 -36.66 -25.24 4.48
C LEU A 23 -36.69 -24.80 5.95
N SER A 24 -37.55 -23.82 6.26
CA SER A 24 -38.01 -23.57 7.62
C SER A 24 -39.52 -23.30 7.60
N PRO A 25 -40.31 -23.89 8.50
CA PRO A 25 -41.77 -23.76 8.46
C PRO A 25 -42.22 -22.38 8.97
N MET A 26 -43.19 -21.81 8.26
CA MET A 26 -43.88 -20.58 8.62
C MET A 26 -44.86 -20.85 9.79
N ALA A 27 -44.65 -20.09 10.88
CA ALA A 27 -45.69 -19.86 11.88
C ALA A 27 -46.42 -18.57 11.55
N SER A 28 -47.67 -18.60 11.19
CA SER A 28 -48.52 -17.45 10.88
C SER A 28 -48.97 -16.74 12.17
N GLY A 29 -48.27 -15.67 12.56
CA GLY A 29 -48.78 -14.63 13.46
C GLY A 29 -49.32 -13.48 12.60
N GLN A 30 -50.35 -12.75 13.05
CA GLN A 30 -50.82 -11.53 12.40
C GLN A 30 -49.66 -10.52 12.35
N SER A 31 -49.07 -10.35 11.18
CA SER A 31 -48.02 -9.35 10.93
C SER A 31 -48.65 -7.96 10.87
N LEU A 32 -47.97 -6.97 11.46
CA LEU A 32 -48.33 -5.57 11.43
C LEU A 32 -47.35 -4.81 10.53
N ASP A 33 -47.90 -4.02 9.59
CA ASP A 33 -47.06 -3.12 8.78
C ASP A 33 -46.82 -1.84 9.55
N VAL A 34 -45.54 -1.49 9.75
CA VAL A 34 -45.07 -0.30 10.44
C VAL A 34 -44.29 0.56 9.47
N SER A 35 -44.67 1.83 9.37
CA SER A 35 -43.95 2.84 8.57
C SER A 35 -43.49 3.98 9.46
N GLY A 36 -42.65 4.84 8.93
CA GLY A 36 -42.20 6.05 9.65
C GLY A 36 -41.10 6.77 8.92
N GLN A 37 -40.68 7.88 9.48
CA GLN A 37 -39.56 8.67 9.00
C GLN A 37 -38.46 8.71 10.04
N VAL A 38 -37.21 8.59 9.56
CA VAL A 38 -36.02 8.71 10.39
C VAL A 38 -35.34 10.04 10.08
N LEU A 39 -35.13 10.85 11.13
CA LEU A 39 -34.48 12.15 11.06
C LEU A 39 -33.15 12.08 11.79
N GLY A 40 -32.14 12.76 11.25
CA GLY A 40 -30.88 13.03 11.92
C GLY A 40 -30.81 14.47 12.46
N SER A 41 -29.59 14.98 12.67
CA SER A 41 -29.35 16.37 13.08
C SER A 41 -29.73 17.37 11.98
N ASP A 42 -29.41 17.04 10.74
CA ASP A 42 -29.51 17.95 9.57
C ASP A 42 -30.76 17.71 8.70
N GLY A 43 -31.62 16.74 9.05
CA GLY A 43 -32.83 16.42 8.30
C GLY A 43 -33.11 14.92 8.14
N PRO A 44 -33.87 14.54 7.09
CA PRO A 44 -34.16 13.14 6.80
C PRO A 44 -32.89 12.33 6.51
N GLU A 45 -32.77 11.14 7.11
CA GLU A 45 -31.61 10.27 6.97
C GLU A 45 -31.86 9.11 6.00
N VAL A 46 -31.06 9.04 4.95
CA VAL A 46 -31.08 7.99 3.94
C VAL A 46 -30.18 6.81 4.34
N GLY A 47 -30.61 5.59 4.05
CA GLY A 47 -29.77 4.40 4.27
C GLY A 47 -29.75 3.89 5.70
N VAL A 48 -30.64 4.38 6.58
CA VAL A 48 -30.80 3.82 7.93
C VAL A 48 -31.34 2.40 7.82
N VAL A 49 -30.65 1.46 8.41
CA VAL A 49 -31.10 0.06 8.49
C VAL A 49 -32.03 -0.10 9.67
N ILE A 50 -33.27 -0.52 9.40
CA ILE A 50 -34.27 -0.83 10.39
C ILE A 50 -34.43 -2.35 10.44
N SER A 51 -34.21 -2.97 11.59
CA SER A 51 -34.36 -4.41 11.78
C SER A 51 -35.26 -4.74 12.97
N VAL A 52 -36.00 -5.85 12.86
CA VAL A 52 -36.78 -6.36 13.97
C VAL A 52 -35.87 -7.16 14.91
N VAL A 53 -35.80 -6.75 16.17
CA VAL A 53 -34.96 -7.45 17.17
C VAL A 53 -35.47 -8.87 17.38
N GLY A 54 -34.63 -9.86 17.04
CA GLY A 54 -34.99 -11.29 17.10
C GLY A 54 -35.80 -11.81 15.90
N GLY A 55 -36.02 -10.99 14.85
CA GLY A 55 -36.67 -11.35 13.60
C GLY A 55 -35.74 -11.27 12.39
N ALA A 56 -36.20 -11.74 11.23
CA ALA A 56 -35.46 -11.71 9.96
C ALA A 56 -35.82 -10.49 9.07
N ALA A 57 -36.86 -9.71 9.42
CA ALA A 57 -37.31 -8.58 8.62
C ALA A 57 -36.40 -7.38 8.78
N ASN A 58 -35.99 -6.80 7.64
CA ASN A 58 -35.18 -5.58 7.56
C ASN A 58 -35.81 -4.63 6.53
N SER A 59 -35.61 -3.32 6.74
CA SER A 59 -35.93 -2.24 5.82
C SER A 59 -34.81 -1.20 5.83
N ILE A 60 -34.77 -0.37 4.79
CA ILE A 60 -33.78 0.72 4.68
C ILE A 60 -34.56 1.99 4.32
N THR A 61 -34.19 3.14 4.91
CA THR A 61 -34.81 4.44 4.59
C THR A 61 -34.47 4.89 3.17
N ASP A 62 -35.46 5.49 2.50
CA ASP A 62 -35.31 6.13 1.20
C ASP A 62 -34.64 7.53 1.28
N GLN A 63 -34.64 8.27 0.15
CA GLN A 63 -34.01 9.60 0.06
C GLN A 63 -34.66 10.66 0.96
N ASP A 64 -35.93 10.47 1.32
CA ASP A 64 -36.70 11.34 2.20
C ASP A 64 -36.78 10.80 3.63
N GLY A 65 -35.98 9.78 3.97
CA GLY A 65 -35.89 9.16 5.29
C GLY A 65 -37.05 8.25 5.63
N TYR A 66 -37.96 7.92 4.72
CA TYR A 66 -39.10 7.04 4.99
C TYR A 66 -38.72 5.57 4.89
N TYR A 67 -39.37 4.76 5.74
CA TYR A 67 -39.25 3.31 5.73
C TYR A 67 -40.60 2.63 5.91
N SER A 68 -40.70 1.37 5.50
CA SER A 68 -41.81 0.46 5.80
C SER A 68 -41.25 -0.93 6.12
N ILE A 69 -41.73 -1.52 7.21
CA ILE A 69 -41.27 -2.84 7.69
C ILE A 69 -42.41 -3.63 8.27
N GLN A 70 -42.49 -4.93 7.94
CA GLN A 70 -43.45 -5.82 8.51
C GLN A 70 -42.93 -6.46 9.79
N VAL A 71 -43.68 -6.30 10.89
CA VAL A 71 -43.30 -6.83 12.19
C VAL A 71 -44.23 -8.00 12.62
N PRO A 72 -43.68 -9.00 13.33
CA PRO A 72 -44.45 -10.22 13.70
C PRO A 72 -45.61 -9.98 14.66
N ASN A 73 -45.54 -8.93 15.51
CA ASN A 73 -46.57 -8.61 16.50
C ASN A 73 -46.46 -7.15 16.98
N ALA A 74 -47.49 -6.67 17.69
CA ALA A 74 -47.59 -5.32 18.21
C ALA A 74 -46.49 -4.93 19.23
N ASN A 75 -45.86 -5.90 19.89
CA ASN A 75 -44.82 -5.66 20.89
C ASN A 75 -43.41 -5.79 20.32
N SER A 76 -43.26 -5.93 19.00
CA SER A 76 -41.96 -5.98 18.33
C SER A 76 -41.11 -4.74 18.64
N VAL A 77 -39.81 -4.94 18.73
CA VAL A 77 -38.83 -3.84 18.92
C VAL A 77 -38.06 -3.65 17.61
N LEU A 78 -38.06 -2.44 17.10
CA LEU A 78 -37.26 -2.02 15.95
C LEU A 78 -35.92 -1.49 16.42
N LEU A 79 -34.87 -1.95 15.77
CA LEU A 79 -33.51 -1.46 15.92
C LEU A 79 -33.17 -0.59 14.70
N TYR A 80 -32.84 0.66 14.93
CA TYR A 80 -32.39 1.62 13.92
C TYR A 80 -30.88 1.74 14.03
N SER A 81 -30.18 1.52 12.94
CA SER A 81 -28.71 1.57 12.87
C SER A 81 -28.25 2.32 11.62
N LEU A 82 -27.41 3.33 11.81
CA LEU A 82 -26.73 4.07 10.75
C LEU A 82 -25.33 4.41 11.24
N LEU A 83 -24.33 4.28 10.37
CA LEU A 83 -22.95 4.59 10.70
C LEU A 83 -22.81 6.09 11.06
N GLY A 84 -22.31 6.39 12.26
CA GLY A 84 -22.20 7.75 12.78
C GLY A 84 -23.34 8.17 13.70
N TYR A 85 -24.32 7.30 13.93
CA TYR A 85 -25.43 7.52 14.85
C TYR A 85 -25.51 6.42 15.91
N LYS A 86 -26.00 6.76 17.11
CA LYS A 86 -26.26 5.78 18.17
C LYS A 86 -27.37 4.82 17.73
N GLU A 87 -27.14 3.53 17.91
CA GLU A 87 -28.20 2.53 17.72
C GLU A 87 -29.36 2.82 18.67
N GLN A 88 -30.57 2.96 18.12
CA GLN A 88 -31.79 3.16 18.90
C GLN A 88 -32.72 1.97 18.80
N ARG A 89 -33.25 1.54 19.93
CA ARG A 89 -34.27 0.49 20.03
C ARG A 89 -35.59 1.10 20.41
N VAL A 90 -36.58 0.96 19.54
CA VAL A 90 -37.91 1.53 19.74
C VAL A 90 -38.94 0.43 19.70
N SER A 91 -39.76 0.30 20.76
CA SER A 91 -40.90 -0.63 20.79
C SER A 91 -42.03 -0.10 19.93
N VAL A 92 -42.59 -0.94 19.09
CA VAL A 92 -43.70 -0.61 18.18
C VAL A 92 -44.99 -0.31 18.96
N GLN A 93 -45.30 -1.08 20.00
CA GLN A 93 -46.49 -0.90 20.86
C GLN A 93 -47.82 -0.76 20.06
N GLY A 94 -47.96 -1.53 18.99
CA GLY A 94 -49.13 -1.50 18.13
C GLY A 94 -49.28 -0.24 17.25
N ARG A 95 -48.33 0.68 17.24
CA ARG A 95 -48.38 1.90 16.42
C ARG A 95 -48.05 1.57 14.95
N PRO A 96 -48.91 1.99 14.01
CA PRO A 96 -48.64 1.79 12.57
C PRO A 96 -47.59 2.78 12.02
N VAL A 97 -47.34 3.88 12.76
CA VAL A 97 -46.32 4.87 12.37
C VAL A 97 -45.39 5.09 13.55
N VAL A 98 -44.07 4.93 13.29
CA VAL A 98 -42.99 5.12 14.27
C VAL A 98 -41.91 6.02 13.66
N ASN A 99 -41.96 7.30 14.02
CA ASN A 99 -40.90 8.23 13.64
C ASN A 99 -39.79 8.24 14.68
N VAL A 100 -38.54 8.29 14.21
CA VAL A 100 -37.36 8.24 15.08
C VAL A 100 -36.42 9.37 14.71
N ARG A 101 -35.88 10.04 15.72
CA ARG A 101 -34.76 10.96 15.54
C ARG A 101 -33.50 10.29 16.08
N LEU A 102 -32.55 10.02 15.18
CA LEU A 102 -31.26 9.48 15.57
C LEU A 102 -30.40 10.57 16.20
N GLU A 103 -29.78 10.22 17.31
CA GLU A 103 -28.75 11.04 17.93
C GLU A 103 -27.41 10.69 17.27
N GLU A 104 -26.70 11.72 16.80
CA GLU A 104 -25.33 11.47 16.36
C GLU A 104 -24.56 10.81 17.49
N GLU A 105 -23.91 9.73 17.15
CA GLU A 105 -22.89 9.17 18.01
C GLU A 105 -21.70 10.12 17.95
N HIS A 106 -21.79 11.24 18.69
CA HIS A 106 -20.60 11.91 19.18
C HIS A 106 -19.92 10.93 20.13
N THR A 107 -19.39 9.87 19.57
CA THR A 107 -18.31 9.19 20.21
C THR A 107 -17.18 10.23 20.24
N SER A 108 -17.10 11.00 21.32
CA SER A 108 -15.81 11.19 21.93
C SER A 108 -15.37 9.78 22.35
N LEU A 109 -15.15 8.89 21.40
CA LEU A 109 -14.20 7.82 21.53
C LEU A 109 -12.98 8.56 22.05
N ASP A 110 -12.58 8.25 23.26
CA ASP A 110 -11.26 8.56 23.74
C ASP A 110 -10.35 8.17 22.57
N GLU A 111 -9.98 9.16 21.74
CA GLU A 111 -9.28 8.92 20.46
C GLU A 111 -7.96 8.29 20.84
N VAL A 112 -7.93 6.96 20.75
CA VAL A 112 -6.80 6.16 21.18
C VAL A 112 -5.82 6.13 20.02
N VAL A 113 -4.62 6.59 20.26
CA VAL A 113 -3.54 6.60 19.29
C VAL A 113 -2.58 5.47 19.63
N VAL A 114 -2.16 4.70 18.63
CA VAL A 114 -1.09 3.71 18.79
C VAL A 114 0.23 4.46 18.86
N ILE A 115 0.91 4.39 19.99
CA ILE A 115 2.21 5.04 20.20
C ILE A 115 3.09 4.12 21.07
N GLY A 116 4.34 3.95 20.66
CA GLY A 116 5.38 3.42 21.52
C GLY A 116 5.09 2.02 22.07
N TYR A 117 4.72 1.08 21.21
CA TYR A 117 4.40 -0.32 21.59
C TYR A 117 3.15 -0.49 22.45
N GLY A 118 2.26 0.50 22.47
CA GLY A 118 1.00 0.47 23.20
C GLY A 118 -0.04 1.39 22.57
N THR A 119 -1.17 1.50 23.24
CA THR A 119 -2.22 2.45 22.90
C THR A 119 -2.29 3.49 24.02
N GLN A 120 -2.42 4.76 23.66
CA GLN A 120 -2.54 5.87 24.60
C GLN A 120 -3.70 6.76 24.16
N ARG A 121 -4.46 7.30 25.11
CA ARG A 121 -5.47 8.30 24.78
C ARG A 121 -4.79 9.53 24.21
N LYS A 122 -5.33 10.09 23.14
CA LYS A 122 -4.76 11.25 22.44
C LYS A 122 -4.55 12.44 23.38
N GLU A 123 -5.45 12.62 24.36
CA GLU A 123 -5.36 13.67 25.37
C GLU A 123 -4.08 13.60 26.25
N PHE A 124 -3.46 12.42 26.38
CA PHE A 124 -2.24 12.21 27.17
C PHE A 124 -0.97 12.15 26.32
N VAL A 125 -1.09 12.32 25.02
CA VAL A 125 0.06 12.27 24.12
C VAL A 125 0.81 13.59 24.18
N VAL A 126 2.02 13.55 24.73
CA VAL A 126 2.92 14.71 24.73
C VAL A 126 3.77 14.66 23.48
N GLY A 127 3.33 15.36 22.41
CA GLY A 127 4.07 15.39 21.15
C GLY A 127 3.17 15.53 19.92
N SER A 128 3.78 15.81 18.76
CA SER A 128 3.05 16.06 17.52
C SER A 128 2.76 14.75 16.78
N VAL A 129 1.50 14.38 16.76
CA VAL A 129 0.98 13.19 16.09
C VAL A 129 -0.06 13.59 15.06
N SER A 130 -0.02 12.99 13.88
CA SER A 130 -1.08 13.10 12.87
C SER A 130 -1.60 11.72 12.55
N GLN A 131 -2.91 11.59 12.43
CA GLN A 131 -3.58 10.33 12.12
C GLN A 131 -4.57 10.52 10.99
N VAL A 132 -4.72 9.51 10.16
CA VAL A 132 -5.74 9.42 9.12
C VAL A 132 -6.46 8.09 9.24
N SER A 133 -7.79 8.12 9.10
CA SER A 133 -8.65 6.93 9.19
C SER A 133 -8.72 6.18 7.86
N SER A 134 -9.16 4.90 7.91
CA SER A 134 -9.48 4.10 6.72
C SER A 134 -10.44 4.82 5.77
N LYS A 135 -11.51 5.42 6.30
CA LYS A 135 -12.53 6.14 5.53
C LYS A 135 -11.92 7.27 4.70
N ASP A 136 -10.96 7.99 5.26
CA ASP A 136 -10.31 9.10 4.56
C ASP A 136 -9.25 8.61 3.57
N LEU A 137 -8.55 7.53 3.86
CA LEU A 137 -7.58 6.91 2.95
C LEU A 137 -8.27 6.43 1.67
N LEU A 138 -9.37 5.70 1.80
CA LEU A 138 -10.08 5.06 0.68
C LEU A 138 -10.81 6.06 -0.25
N LYS A 139 -10.86 7.35 0.10
CA LYS A 139 -11.36 8.40 -0.82
C LYS A 139 -10.46 8.59 -2.05
N ALA A 140 -9.19 8.16 -2.01
CA ALA A 140 -8.29 8.20 -3.16
C ALA A 140 -8.33 6.86 -3.91
N PRO A 141 -8.69 6.84 -5.20
CA PRO A 141 -8.81 5.61 -6.00
C PRO A 141 -7.44 5.15 -6.51
N VAL A 142 -6.42 5.13 -5.64
CA VAL A 142 -5.07 4.66 -5.96
C VAL A 142 -4.78 3.36 -5.23
N THR A 143 -3.91 2.54 -5.81
CA THR A 143 -3.64 1.16 -5.36
C THR A 143 -2.55 1.07 -4.31
N ASN A 144 -1.67 2.07 -4.26
CA ASN A 144 -0.54 2.10 -3.35
C ASN A 144 -0.85 2.96 -2.12
N VAL A 145 -0.72 2.37 -0.93
CA VAL A 145 -0.98 3.06 0.35
C VAL A 145 -0.14 4.32 0.52
N GLN A 146 1.12 4.31 0.07
CA GLN A 146 2.00 5.48 0.18
C GLN A 146 1.46 6.68 -0.63
N ASN A 147 0.89 6.42 -1.80
CA ASN A 147 0.27 7.44 -2.64
C ASN A 147 -1.04 7.99 -2.03
N MET A 148 -1.80 7.13 -1.33
CA MET A 148 -3.02 7.55 -0.61
C MET A 148 -2.75 8.55 0.51
N LEU A 149 -1.53 8.59 1.05
CA LEU A 149 -1.16 9.49 2.13
C LEU A 149 -0.86 10.93 1.66
N ALA A 150 -0.73 11.14 0.34
CA ALA A 150 -0.42 12.45 -0.23
C ALA A 150 -1.44 13.52 0.18
N GLY A 151 -0.95 14.61 0.79
CA GLY A 151 -1.78 15.76 1.20
C GLY A 151 -2.72 15.50 2.39
N ARG A 152 -2.67 14.32 3.04
CA ARG A 152 -3.61 13.94 4.11
C ARG A 152 -3.06 14.05 5.52
N LEU A 153 -1.76 14.09 5.66
CA LEU A 153 -1.08 14.13 6.95
C LEU A 153 -0.20 15.37 7.05
N SER A 154 -0.48 16.24 7.99
CA SER A 154 0.29 17.47 8.19
C SER A 154 1.75 17.15 8.51
N GLY A 155 2.70 17.87 7.90
CA GLY A 155 4.14 17.68 8.09
C GLY A 155 4.70 16.43 7.39
N MET A 156 3.93 15.81 6.47
CA MET A 156 4.41 14.75 5.60
C MET A 156 4.48 15.24 4.15
N THR A 157 5.59 14.99 3.50
CA THR A 157 5.79 15.24 2.06
C THR A 157 5.85 13.91 1.33
N THR A 158 5.13 13.82 0.22
CA THR A 158 5.11 12.64 -0.65
C THR A 158 5.67 13.01 -2.01
N ILE A 159 6.62 12.23 -2.52
CA ILE A 159 7.25 12.44 -3.82
C ILE A 159 7.07 11.16 -4.62
N GLN A 160 6.18 11.19 -5.60
CA GLN A 160 6.00 10.09 -6.55
C GLN A 160 6.92 10.34 -7.74
N GLN A 161 7.84 9.42 -7.99
CA GLN A 161 8.83 9.53 -9.07
C GLN A 161 8.34 8.90 -10.38
N THR A 162 7.49 7.90 -10.28
CA THR A 162 6.95 7.14 -11.42
C THR A 162 5.51 6.73 -11.15
N GLY A 163 4.73 6.60 -12.19
CA GLY A 163 3.38 6.01 -12.15
C GLY A 163 3.33 4.61 -12.76
N THR A 164 4.48 3.96 -12.90
CA THR A 164 4.55 2.65 -13.55
C THR A 164 3.97 1.55 -12.66
N PRO A 165 3.17 0.64 -13.21
CA PRO A 165 2.58 -0.46 -12.48
C PRO A 165 3.60 -1.25 -11.66
N GLY A 166 3.31 -1.41 -10.35
CA GLY A 166 4.16 -2.16 -9.41
C GLY A 166 5.42 -1.45 -8.93
N ASP A 167 5.67 -0.19 -9.38
CA ASP A 167 6.78 0.67 -8.93
C ASP A 167 6.34 2.13 -8.73
N ASP A 168 5.08 2.32 -8.46
CA ASP A 168 4.43 3.63 -8.29
C ASP A 168 4.51 4.17 -6.86
N SER A 169 5.25 3.53 -5.97
CA SER A 169 5.34 3.88 -4.56
C SER A 169 5.95 5.27 -4.36
N ALA A 170 5.23 6.17 -3.71
CA ALA A 170 5.75 7.47 -3.35
C ALA A 170 6.82 7.36 -2.26
N ARG A 171 7.88 8.14 -2.37
CA ARG A 171 8.81 8.39 -1.28
C ARG A 171 8.14 9.27 -0.24
N LEU A 172 8.15 8.82 1.01
CA LEU A 172 7.57 9.55 2.14
C LEU A 172 8.68 10.24 2.93
N LEU A 173 8.45 11.49 3.30
CA LEU A 173 9.34 12.29 4.14
C LEU A 173 8.53 12.91 5.27
N VAL A 174 9.05 12.84 6.49
CA VAL A 174 8.46 13.51 7.66
C VAL A 174 9.27 14.77 7.96
N ARG A 175 8.64 15.94 7.85
CA ARG A 175 9.27 17.27 8.01
C ARG A 175 10.42 17.55 7.01
N GLY A 176 10.37 16.94 5.81
CA GLY A 176 11.32 17.16 4.73
C GLY A 176 12.58 16.29 4.82
N PHE A 177 13.63 16.71 4.12
CA PHE A 177 14.92 16.02 4.11
C PHE A 177 15.71 16.35 5.38
N SER A 178 16.10 15.33 6.12
CA SER A 178 16.88 15.45 7.37
C SER A 178 18.37 15.15 7.17
N THR A 179 18.73 14.47 6.08
CA THR A 179 20.10 14.05 5.77
C THR A 179 20.30 13.92 4.26
N PHE A 180 21.55 13.99 3.80
CA PHE A 180 21.92 13.67 2.41
C PHE A 180 21.89 12.16 2.10
N ASN A 181 21.83 11.32 3.13
CA ASN A 181 21.67 9.88 2.99
C ASN A 181 20.18 9.51 2.89
N ASP A 182 19.78 8.33 3.38
CA ASP A 182 18.40 7.91 3.42
C ASP A 182 17.61 8.70 4.47
N SER A 183 16.64 9.50 4.01
CA SER A 183 15.71 10.28 4.85
C SER A 183 14.35 9.60 5.01
N SER A 184 14.24 8.32 4.65
CA SER A 184 12.98 7.57 4.77
C SER A 184 12.58 7.39 6.24
N PRO A 185 11.31 7.59 6.61
CA PRO A 185 10.82 7.29 7.94
C PRO A 185 10.77 5.78 8.20
N LEU A 186 10.82 5.40 9.47
CA LEU A 186 10.57 4.02 9.87
C LEU A 186 9.10 3.68 9.64
N MET A 187 8.82 2.65 8.85
CA MET A 187 7.46 2.16 8.58
C MET A 187 7.18 0.88 9.38
N LEU A 188 6.15 0.92 10.22
CA LEU A 188 5.73 -0.21 11.04
C LEU A 188 4.27 -0.54 10.74
N VAL A 189 4.00 -1.78 10.38
CA VAL A 189 2.64 -2.32 10.22
C VAL A 189 2.36 -3.20 11.42
N ASP A 190 1.42 -2.76 12.27
CA ASP A 190 1.08 -3.42 13.54
C ASP A 190 2.33 -3.79 14.38
N GLY A 191 3.34 -2.92 14.37
CA GLY A 191 4.58 -3.06 15.15
C GLY A 191 5.68 -3.89 14.50
N VAL A 192 5.55 -4.26 13.22
CA VAL A 192 6.57 -4.97 12.42
C VAL A 192 7.06 -4.06 11.30
N GLU A 193 8.37 -3.98 11.11
CA GLU A 193 8.97 -3.20 10.01
C GLU A 193 8.73 -3.90 8.67
N MET A 194 7.91 -3.28 7.81
CA MET A 194 7.63 -3.79 6.47
C MET A 194 7.23 -2.68 5.50
N PRO A 195 7.44 -2.87 4.18
CA PRO A 195 7.00 -1.92 3.15
C PRO A 195 5.47 -1.84 3.05
N MET A 196 4.92 -0.61 3.03
CA MET A 196 3.48 -0.39 2.86
C MET A 196 2.97 -0.78 1.47
N SER A 197 3.84 -0.85 0.46
CA SER A 197 3.48 -1.27 -0.91
C SER A 197 2.95 -2.70 -1.00
N GLN A 198 3.16 -3.52 0.05
CA GLN A 198 2.66 -4.90 0.11
C GLN A 198 1.26 -5.00 0.73
N LEU A 199 0.76 -3.92 1.32
CA LEU A 199 -0.54 -3.90 1.99
C LEU A 199 -1.68 -3.70 1.00
N ASN A 200 -2.82 -4.34 1.31
CA ASN A 200 -4.08 -3.96 0.71
C ASN A 200 -4.63 -2.74 1.47
N PRO A 201 -4.93 -1.62 0.80
CA PRO A 201 -5.50 -0.44 1.44
C PRO A 201 -6.78 -0.72 2.24
N ASN A 202 -7.60 -1.67 1.76
CA ASN A 202 -8.84 -2.05 2.42
C ASN A 202 -8.63 -2.74 3.79
N ASP A 203 -7.42 -3.27 4.06
CA ASP A 203 -7.10 -3.88 5.35
C ASP A 203 -6.65 -2.88 6.41
N ILE A 204 -6.47 -1.61 6.05
CA ILE A 204 -5.96 -0.58 6.96
C ILE A 204 -7.11 0.00 7.79
N ALA A 205 -6.92 0.11 9.10
CA ALA A 205 -7.80 0.82 10.01
C ALA A 205 -7.39 2.29 10.14
N SER A 206 -6.09 2.56 10.34
CA SER A 206 -5.55 3.91 10.46
C SER A 206 -4.07 3.97 10.15
N VAL A 207 -3.59 5.16 9.79
CA VAL A 207 -2.17 5.47 9.67
C VAL A 207 -1.85 6.65 10.57
N THR A 208 -0.86 6.49 11.43
CA THR A 208 -0.40 7.48 12.41
C THR A 208 1.05 7.86 12.12
N VAL A 209 1.37 9.15 12.10
CA VAL A 209 2.73 9.66 11.91
C VAL A 209 3.23 10.31 13.19
N LEU A 210 4.36 9.80 13.72
CA LEU A 210 5.08 10.37 14.84
C LEU A 210 6.17 11.28 14.29
N LYS A 211 6.04 12.57 14.56
CA LYS A 211 6.90 13.61 13.95
C LYS A 211 7.98 14.13 14.88
N ASP A 212 7.83 13.92 16.18
CA ASP A 212 8.73 14.45 17.20
C ASP A 212 9.66 13.37 17.74
N ALA A 213 10.86 13.79 18.12
CA ALA A 213 11.84 12.92 18.76
C ALA A 213 11.32 12.28 20.05
N ALA A 214 10.48 13.00 20.83
CA ALA A 214 9.92 12.48 22.08
C ALA A 214 9.00 11.27 21.84
N THR A 215 8.07 11.37 20.90
CA THR A 215 7.16 10.25 20.56
C THR A 215 7.87 9.13 19.80
N ALA A 216 8.90 9.46 19.02
CA ALA A 216 9.67 8.51 18.23
C ALA A 216 10.81 7.81 19.03
N ALA A 217 11.23 8.35 20.18
CA ALA A 217 12.37 7.85 20.97
C ALA A 217 12.29 6.37 21.34
N VAL A 218 11.08 5.86 21.59
CA VAL A 218 10.86 4.45 21.90
C VAL A 218 11.26 3.50 20.76
N TYR A 219 11.34 4.00 19.52
CA TYR A 219 11.76 3.23 18.34
C TYR A 219 13.26 3.37 18.01
N GLY A 220 13.99 4.18 18.79
CA GLY A 220 15.45 4.31 18.75
C GLY A 220 15.99 4.95 17.48
N VAL A 221 17.23 4.57 17.13
CA VAL A 221 17.97 5.17 16.02
C VAL A 221 17.26 5.05 14.66
N LYS A 222 16.48 4.02 14.44
CA LYS A 222 15.71 3.83 13.20
C LYS A 222 14.62 4.90 13.00
N ALA A 223 14.20 5.56 14.07
CA ALA A 223 13.14 6.56 14.07
C ALA A 223 13.64 8.01 13.89
N ALA A 224 14.93 8.20 13.61
CA ALA A 224 15.53 9.54 13.46
C ALA A 224 14.84 10.42 12.41
N ASN A 225 14.26 9.81 11.36
CA ASN A 225 13.53 10.48 10.28
C ASN A 225 12.00 10.45 10.48
N GLY A 226 11.52 10.19 11.71
CA GLY A 226 10.11 10.00 12.02
C GLY A 226 9.65 8.54 11.89
N VAL A 227 8.42 8.28 12.32
CA VAL A 227 7.82 6.94 12.29
C VAL A 227 6.42 7.00 11.70
N ILE A 228 6.10 6.07 10.82
CA ILE A 228 4.77 5.85 10.28
C ILE A 228 4.25 4.52 10.81
N LEU A 229 3.17 4.58 11.57
CA LEU A 229 2.51 3.43 12.17
C LEU A 229 1.24 3.13 11.39
N VAL A 230 1.16 1.96 10.81
CA VAL A 230 -0.05 1.45 10.16
C VAL A 230 -0.71 0.45 11.08
N THR A 231 -1.97 0.68 11.39
CA THR A 231 -2.81 -0.27 12.13
C THR A 231 -3.76 -0.95 11.15
N THR A 232 -3.81 -2.27 11.17
CA THR A 232 -4.74 -3.03 10.31
C THR A 232 -6.07 -3.27 11.01
N LYS A 233 -7.11 -3.58 10.23
CA LYS A 233 -8.44 -3.88 10.74
C LYS A 233 -8.41 -5.14 11.60
N SER A 234 -9.12 -5.09 12.72
CA SER A 234 -9.36 -6.23 13.62
C SER A 234 -10.84 -6.63 13.62
N GLY A 235 -11.14 -7.75 14.25
CA GLY A 235 -12.51 -8.22 14.37
C GLY A 235 -13.39 -7.32 15.21
N SER A 236 -14.66 -7.18 14.85
CA SER A 236 -15.66 -6.44 15.60
C SER A 236 -16.52 -7.38 16.45
N ARG A 237 -17.04 -6.86 17.58
CA ARG A 237 -18.07 -7.55 18.36
C ARG A 237 -19.41 -7.44 17.63
N GLY A 238 -20.19 -8.50 17.61
CA GLY A 238 -21.53 -8.49 17.04
C GLY A 238 -21.73 -9.52 15.93
N ARG A 239 -22.74 -9.29 15.09
CA ARG A 239 -23.05 -10.20 13.97
C ARG A 239 -21.91 -10.17 12.95
N SER A 240 -21.65 -11.33 12.36
CA SER A 240 -20.73 -11.44 11.23
C SER A 240 -21.26 -10.66 10.04
N SER A 241 -20.37 -9.86 9.42
CA SER A 241 -20.66 -9.13 8.19
C SER A 241 -19.63 -9.49 7.12
N ILE A 242 -20.11 -9.58 5.88
CA ILE A 242 -19.26 -9.74 4.70
C ILE A 242 -19.42 -8.48 3.87
N SER A 243 -18.29 -7.91 3.45
CA SER A 243 -18.24 -6.72 2.60
C SER A 243 -17.46 -7.02 1.33
N TYR A 244 -17.93 -6.46 0.22
CA TYR A 244 -17.21 -6.43 -1.03
C TYR A 244 -16.96 -4.98 -1.44
N ASP A 245 -15.69 -4.66 -1.71
CA ASP A 245 -15.24 -3.37 -2.20
C ASP A 245 -14.62 -3.58 -3.58
N GLY A 246 -15.18 -2.94 -4.60
CA GLY A 246 -14.67 -3.02 -5.97
C GLY A 246 -14.49 -1.64 -6.59
N SER A 247 -13.41 -1.46 -7.35
CA SER A 247 -13.18 -0.24 -8.12
C SER A 247 -12.51 -0.52 -9.44
N VAL A 248 -12.86 0.30 -10.44
CA VAL A 248 -12.24 0.34 -11.76
C VAL A 248 -11.82 1.77 -12.03
N THR A 249 -10.59 1.95 -12.46
CA THR A 249 -9.99 3.26 -12.73
C THR A 249 -9.36 3.27 -14.12
N PHE A 250 -9.59 4.35 -14.86
CA PHE A 250 -8.90 4.64 -16.10
C PHE A 250 -7.83 5.69 -15.82
N ASP A 251 -6.57 5.29 -15.97
CA ASP A 251 -5.42 6.13 -15.68
C ASP A 251 -5.03 6.90 -16.94
N LEU A 252 -4.90 8.21 -16.82
CA LEU A 252 -4.58 9.11 -17.93
C LEU A 252 -3.33 9.94 -17.58
N ASN A 253 -2.50 10.21 -18.57
CA ASN A 253 -1.47 11.22 -18.42
C ASN A 253 -2.12 12.61 -18.32
N THR A 254 -1.92 13.30 -17.20
CA THR A 254 -2.45 14.66 -16.98
C THR A 254 -1.68 15.71 -17.75
N ALA A 255 -0.42 15.47 -18.04
CA ALA A 255 0.42 16.33 -18.87
C ALA A 255 1.45 15.47 -19.62
N MET A 256 1.51 15.63 -20.92
CA MET A 256 2.55 15.08 -21.77
C MET A 256 3.36 16.23 -22.35
N PRO A 257 4.70 16.09 -22.42
CA PRO A 257 5.52 17.07 -23.14
C PRO A 257 5.03 17.19 -24.59
N LYS A 258 4.85 18.43 -25.03
CA LYS A 258 4.50 18.68 -26.43
C LYS A 258 5.78 18.65 -27.25
N MET A 259 5.97 17.57 -28.01
CA MET A 259 7.10 17.44 -28.93
C MET A 259 6.85 18.23 -30.20
N LEU A 260 7.92 18.62 -30.88
CA LEU A 260 7.84 19.26 -32.19
C LEU A 260 7.38 18.22 -33.24
N ASN A 261 6.50 18.62 -34.13
CA ASN A 261 6.22 17.87 -35.36
C ASN A 261 7.40 17.99 -36.33
N ALA A 262 7.35 17.24 -37.43
CA ALA A 262 8.44 17.23 -38.41
C ALA A 262 8.72 18.62 -38.98
N GLN A 263 7.70 19.41 -39.34
CA GLN A 263 7.85 20.73 -39.93
C GLN A 263 8.46 21.75 -38.96
N ASP A 264 7.95 21.79 -37.72
CA ASP A 264 8.45 22.67 -36.68
C ASP A 264 9.89 22.29 -36.30
N TYR A 265 10.20 20.99 -36.25
CA TYR A 265 11.55 20.51 -35.97
C TYR A 265 12.54 20.98 -37.04
N ILE A 266 12.22 20.85 -38.32
CA ILE A 266 13.02 21.35 -39.44
C ILE A 266 13.30 22.84 -39.29
N TYR A 267 12.24 23.61 -39.04
CA TYR A 267 12.32 25.07 -38.91
C TYR A 267 13.26 25.45 -37.75
N TRP A 268 12.99 24.98 -36.55
CA TRP A 268 13.76 25.37 -35.39
C TRP A 268 15.19 24.86 -35.41
N HIS A 269 15.40 23.64 -35.91
CA HIS A 269 16.74 23.07 -36.04
C HIS A 269 17.59 23.88 -37.05
N ASN A 270 17.04 24.20 -38.19
CA ASN A 270 17.74 25.00 -39.21
C ASN A 270 17.98 26.43 -38.74
N LEU A 271 17.01 27.04 -38.03
CA LEU A 271 17.20 28.36 -37.43
C LEU A 271 18.33 28.38 -36.40
N ALA A 272 18.35 27.42 -35.51
CA ALA A 272 19.42 27.29 -34.50
C ALA A 272 20.81 27.21 -35.15
N ARG A 273 20.94 26.38 -36.19
CA ARG A 273 22.22 26.26 -36.93
C ARG A 273 22.60 27.58 -37.63
N THR A 274 21.66 28.28 -38.21
CA THR A 274 21.89 29.57 -38.85
C THR A 274 22.36 30.60 -37.85
N LEU A 275 21.74 30.63 -36.66
CA LEU A 275 22.15 31.54 -35.58
C LEU A 275 23.58 31.24 -35.06
N ASP A 276 24.00 29.97 -35.12
CA ASP A 276 25.37 29.51 -34.79
C ASP A 276 26.36 29.72 -35.96
N GLY A 277 25.97 30.40 -37.05
CA GLY A 277 26.78 30.63 -38.22
C GLY A 277 27.02 29.39 -39.09
N GLN A 278 26.23 28.35 -38.94
CA GLN A 278 26.29 27.13 -39.71
C GLN A 278 25.23 27.12 -40.81
N THR A 279 25.40 26.32 -41.86
CA THR A 279 24.39 26.15 -42.91
C THR A 279 23.20 25.36 -42.41
N PRO A 280 21.98 25.64 -42.88
CA PRO A 280 20.82 24.80 -42.65
C PRO A 280 21.10 23.35 -43.00
N TYR A 281 20.71 22.45 -42.11
CA TYR A 281 20.95 21.02 -42.30
C TYR A 281 19.85 20.36 -43.11
N TRP A 282 18.58 20.59 -42.74
CA TRP A 282 17.43 20.00 -43.41
C TRP A 282 17.06 20.84 -44.62
N THR A 283 17.70 20.56 -45.76
CA THR A 283 17.43 21.22 -47.04
C THR A 283 16.39 20.43 -47.81
N ASP A 284 15.81 21.06 -48.86
CA ASP A 284 14.86 20.40 -49.77
C ASP A 284 15.48 19.14 -50.41
N GLY A 285 16.80 19.13 -50.66
CA GLY A 285 17.53 17.96 -51.16
C GLY A 285 17.55 16.81 -50.18
N HIS A 286 17.83 17.09 -48.90
CA HIS A 286 17.77 16.08 -47.83
C HIS A 286 16.35 15.48 -47.69
N LEU A 287 15.34 16.33 -47.65
CA LEU A 287 13.94 15.91 -47.53
C LEU A 287 13.47 15.10 -48.74
N ALA A 288 13.86 15.51 -49.96
CA ALA A 288 13.57 14.76 -51.18
C ALA A 288 14.21 13.37 -51.19
N ASN A 289 15.46 13.26 -50.69
CA ASN A 289 16.16 11.98 -50.54
C ASN A 289 15.47 11.07 -49.50
N MET A 290 15.12 11.61 -48.34
CA MET A 290 14.35 10.86 -47.32
C MET A 290 13.00 10.37 -47.86
N LYS A 291 12.31 11.22 -48.62
CA LYS A 291 11.04 10.86 -49.29
C LYS A 291 11.25 9.75 -50.30
N ALA A 292 12.29 9.86 -51.14
CA ALA A 292 12.62 8.83 -52.13
C ALA A 292 12.97 7.46 -51.49
N LYS A 293 13.55 7.49 -50.31
CA LYS A 293 13.83 6.29 -49.49
C LYS A 293 12.61 5.78 -48.70
N GLY A 294 11.49 6.49 -48.70
CA GLY A 294 10.28 6.12 -47.99
C GLY A 294 10.38 6.25 -46.48
N ILE A 295 11.33 7.07 -45.96
CA ILE A 295 11.56 7.23 -44.53
C ILE A 295 11.12 8.60 -43.99
N LEU A 296 10.71 9.53 -44.85
CA LEU A 296 10.19 10.82 -44.41
C LEU A 296 8.77 10.66 -43.86
N GLY A 297 8.60 11.02 -42.62
CA GLY A 297 7.35 10.92 -41.87
C GLY A 297 7.08 12.13 -40.99
N ASP A 298 6.10 12.02 -40.15
CA ASP A 298 5.79 12.93 -39.05
C ASP A 298 5.28 12.07 -37.87
N THR A 299 6.22 11.59 -37.07
CA THR A 299 5.91 10.60 -36.04
C THR A 299 5.95 11.22 -34.64
N ASP A 300 4.83 11.15 -33.95
CA ASP A 300 4.75 11.42 -32.51
C ASP A 300 5.19 10.17 -31.74
N TRP A 301 6.48 10.11 -31.42
CA TRP A 301 7.10 8.97 -30.78
C TRP A 301 6.55 8.66 -29.38
N LEU A 302 6.04 9.69 -28.67
CA LEU A 302 5.42 9.46 -27.37
C LEU A 302 4.10 8.71 -27.52
N SER A 303 3.29 9.03 -28.52
CA SER A 303 2.04 8.30 -28.78
C SER A 303 2.27 6.85 -29.22
N GLU A 304 3.44 6.53 -29.80
CA GLU A 304 3.77 5.15 -30.20
C GLU A 304 4.12 4.26 -29.01
N ILE A 305 4.67 4.81 -27.92
CA ILE A 305 5.02 4.03 -26.72
C ILE A 305 3.96 4.11 -25.63
N TYR A 306 3.13 5.16 -25.60
CA TYR A 306 2.07 5.31 -24.62
C TYR A 306 0.70 4.96 -25.18
N LYS A 307 -0.13 4.36 -24.34
CA LYS A 307 -1.57 4.16 -24.59
C LYS A 307 -2.31 5.47 -24.23
N LYS A 308 -3.52 5.62 -24.74
CA LYS A 308 -4.39 6.74 -24.35
C LYS A 308 -4.80 6.68 -22.88
N PHE A 309 -4.99 5.49 -22.35
CA PHE A 309 -5.30 5.24 -20.94
C PHE A 309 -4.72 3.90 -20.49
N GLY A 310 -4.43 3.81 -19.21
CA GLY A 310 -4.19 2.59 -18.47
C GLY A 310 -5.48 2.11 -17.80
N PHE A 311 -5.49 0.88 -17.33
CA PHE A 311 -6.64 0.26 -16.68
C PHE A 311 -6.23 -0.34 -15.34
N THR A 312 -6.88 0.12 -14.27
CA THR A 312 -6.64 -0.39 -12.93
C THR A 312 -7.93 -0.94 -12.34
N GLN A 313 -7.88 -2.13 -11.76
CA GLN A 313 -9.01 -2.75 -11.07
C GLN A 313 -8.60 -3.25 -9.69
N ASN A 314 -9.50 -3.06 -8.73
CA ASN A 314 -9.35 -3.57 -7.38
C ASN A 314 -10.61 -4.31 -6.96
N HIS A 315 -10.43 -5.46 -6.34
CA HIS A 315 -11.51 -6.27 -5.78
C HIS A 315 -11.08 -6.74 -4.39
N ASN A 316 -11.91 -6.50 -3.40
CA ASN A 316 -11.64 -6.92 -2.04
C ASN A 316 -12.91 -7.52 -1.42
N ILE A 317 -12.78 -8.70 -0.86
CA ILE A 317 -13.82 -9.33 -0.05
C ILE A 317 -13.28 -9.42 1.37
N SER A 318 -14.05 -8.95 2.34
CA SER A 318 -13.70 -9.06 3.74
C SER A 318 -14.84 -9.56 4.59
N ALA A 319 -14.52 -10.29 5.65
CA ALA A 319 -15.45 -10.78 6.65
C ALA A 319 -14.97 -10.34 8.03
N THR A 320 -15.87 -9.78 8.83
CA THR A 320 -15.59 -9.42 10.21
C THR A 320 -16.72 -9.88 11.11
N GLY A 321 -16.38 -10.23 12.34
CA GLY A 321 -17.39 -10.65 13.32
C GLY A 321 -16.76 -11.12 14.61
N GLY A 322 -17.59 -11.60 15.52
CA GLY A 322 -17.15 -12.18 16.78
C GLY A 322 -18.11 -11.95 17.92
N ASN A 323 -17.69 -12.40 19.08
CA ASN A 323 -18.39 -12.27 20.34
C ASN A 323 -17.45 -11.74 21.44
N GLU A 324 -17.85 -11.82 22.70
CA GLU A 324 -17.04 -11.39 23.85
C GLU A 324 -15.70 -12.15 23.97
N ARG A 325 -15.64 -13.40 23.48
CA ARG A 325 -14.48 -14.27 23.64
C ARG A 325 -13.58 -14.32 22.43
N VAL A 326 -14.15 -14.25 21.22
CA VAL A 326 -13.37 -14.36 19.97
C VAL A 326 -13.88 -13.33 18.98
N ARG A 327 -12.93 -12.60 18.38
CA ARG A 327 -13.18 -11.65 17.28
C ARG A 327 -12.29 -12.03 16.12
N TYR A 328 -12.78 -11.85 14.90
CA TYR A 328 -12.02 -12.16 13.70
C TYR A 328 -12.26 -11.14 12.60
N TYR A 329 -11.23 -10.95 11.80
CA TYR A 329 -11.26 -10.26 10.52
C TYR A 329 -10.52 -11.13 9.50
N ALA A 330 -11.11 -11.33 8.31
CA ALA A 330 -10.46 -12.01 7.20
C ALA A 330 -10.71 -11.24 5.91
N SER A 331 -9.72 -11.20 5.02
CA SER A 331 -9.85 -10.56 3.70
C SER A 331 -9.07 -11.29 2.63
N ILE A 332 -9.58 -11.17 1.39
CA ILE A 332 -8.88 -11.55 0.16
C ILE A 332 -9.04 -10.39 -0.81
N GLY A 333 -7.92 -9.93 -1.36
CA GLY A 333 -7.87 -8.81 -2.29
C GLY A 333 -7.13 -9.16 -3.57
N TYR A 334 -7.58 -8.58 -4.67
CA TYR A 334 -6.92 -8.58 -5.97
C TYR A 334 -6.75 -7.14 -6.45
N ASN A 335 -5.57 -6.83 -6.96
CA ASN A 335 -5.26 -5.60 -7.66
C ASN A 335 -4.63 -5.95 -9.00
N GLY A 336 -5.14 -5.38 -10.09
CA GLY A 336 -4.58 -5.50 -11.43
C GLY A 336 -4.40 -4.13 -12.05
N GLN A 337 -3.24 -3.87 -12.64
CA GLN A 337 -2.88 -2.62 -13.28
C GLN A 337 -2.31 -2.92 -14.67
N ASP A 338 -2.92 -2.36 -15.72
CA ASP A 338 -2.37 -2.30 -17.07
C ASP A 338 -1.86 -0.88 -17.31
N GLY A 339 -0.55 -0.71 -17.46
CA GLY A 339 0.10 0.58 -17.50
C GLY A 339 -0.22 1.40 -18.75
N ILE A 340 -0.07 2.72 -18.65
CA ILE A 340 -0.15 3.65 -19.79
C ILE A 340 1.03 3.43 -20.75
N LEU A 341 2.23 3.16 -20.24
CA LEU A 341 3.34 2.70 -21.07
C LEU A 341 3.04 1.28 -21.56
N ARG A 342 3.19 1.03 -22.86
CA ARG A 342 2.95 -0.29 -23.44
C ARG A 342 3.93 -1.32 -22.83
N ASN A 343 3.52 -2.59 -22.78
CA ASN A 343 4.29 -3.72 -22.24
C ASN A 343 4.64 -3.53 -20.75
N THR A 344 3.79 -2.85 -19.99
CA THR A 344 3.90 -2.75 -18.53
C THR A 344 2.61 -3.17 -17.88
N ASP A 345 2.67 -4.13 -16.99
CA ASP A 345 1.55 -4.59 -16.19
C ASP A 345 1.99 -5.06 -14.80
N PHE A 346 1.03 -5.10 -13.90
CA PHE A 346 1.23 -5.55 -12.53
C PHE A 346 -0.05 -6.18 -11.99
N SER A 347 0.09 -7.28 -11.28
CA SER A 347 -1.00 -7.85 -10.50
C SER A 347 -0.55 -8.21 -9.09
N ARG A 348 -1.48 -8.12 -8.13
CA ARG A 348 -1.21 -8.50 -6.75
C ARG A 348 -2.44 -9.14 -6.11
N TYR A 349 -2.23 -10.27 -5.48
CA TYR A 349 -3.17 -10.96 -4.60
C TYR A 349 -2.72 -10.76 -3.16
N ASN A 350 -3.66 -10.44 -2.29
CA ASN A 350 -3.44 -10.31 -0.86
C ASN A 350 -4.41 -11.21 -0.10
N PHE A 351 -3.97 -11.75 1.02
CA PHE A 351 -4.85 -12.33 2.02
C PHE A 351 -4.46 -11.88 3.42
N ARG A 352 -5.42 -11.81 4.32
CA ARG A 352 -5.23 -11.50 5.74
C ARG A 352 -6.24 -12.24 6.59
N ALA A 353 -5.79 -12.70 7.76
CA ALA A 353 -6.65 -13.26 8.80
C ALA A 353 -6.13 -12.78 10.16
N ASN A 354 -6.97 -12.08 10.90
CA ASN A 354 -6.70 -11.57 12.24
C ASN A 354 -7.69 -12.22 13.20
N VAL A 355 -7.20 -12.86 14.26
CA VAL A 355 -8.02 -13.47 15.30
C VAL A 355 -7.55 -12.99 16.65
N GLU A 356 -8.47 -12.51 17.46
CA GLU A 356 -8.27 -12.11 18.85
C GLU A 356 -9.15 -12.98 19.72
N ALA A 357 -8.58 -13.61 20.75
CA ALA A 357 -9.28 -14.52 21.65
C ALA A 357 -8.96 -14.22 23.11
N ASN A 358 -10.00 -14.13 23.93
CA ASN A 358 -9.88 -14.10 25.38
C ASN A 358 -9.87 -15.56 25.89
N LEU A 359 -8.66 -16.11 26.09
CA LEU A 359 -8.48 -17.52 26.48
C LEU A 359 -8.93 -17.76 27.92
N ALA A 360 -8.78 -16.75 28.78
CA ALA A 360 -9.24 -16.75 30.17
C ALA A 360 -9.51 -15.30 30.61
N GLN A 361 -10.08 -15.10 31.80
CA GLN A 361 -10.50 -13.79 32.31
C GLN A 361 -9.44 -12.67 32.19
N ASN A 362 -8.16 -13.00 32.25
CA ASN A 362 -7.06 -12.03 32.17
C ASN A 362 -6.02 -12.40 31.10
N LEU A 363 -6.29 -13.39 30.26
CA LEU A 363 -5.35 -13.92 29.29
C LEU A 363 -5.91 -13.70 27.87
N ASP A 364 -5.31 -12.77 27.15
CA ASP A 364 -5.67 -12.44 25.77
C ASP A 364 -4.60 -13.01 24.81
N PHE A 365 -5.06 -13.60 23.72
CA PHE A 365 -4.23 -14.08 22.63
C PHE A 365 -4.66 -13.43 21.33
N MET A 366 -3.69 -13.03 20.52
CA MET A 366 -3.91 -12.50 19.18
C MET A 366 -2.98 -13.21 18.20
N ILE A 367 -3.52 -13.55 17.03
CA ILE A 367 -2.75 -14.03 15.89
C ILE A 367 -3.20 -13.32 14.62
N ASN A 368 -2.23 -12.87 13.85
CA ASN A 368 -2.43 -12.29 12.54
C ASN A 368 -1.59 -13.05 11.54
N VAL A 369 -2.20 -13.46 10.45
CA VAL A 369 -1.52 -14.10 9.32
C VAL A 369 -1.86 -13.29 8.08
N SER A 370 -0.86 -12.92 7.32
CA SER A 370 -1.07 -12.23 6.05
C SER A 370 -0.06 -12.68 5.00
N GLY A 371 -0.44 -12.51 3.74
CA GLY A 371 0.47 -12.77 2.66
C GLY A 371 0.08 -12.05 1.39
N SER A 372 1.04 -11.95 0.49
CA SER A 372 0.84 -11.38 -0.84
C SER A 372 1.65 -12.14 -1.88
N HIS A 373 1.06 -12.22 -3.08
CA HIS A 373 1.75 -12.61 -4.29
C HIS A 373 1.59 -11.50 -5.31
N SER A 374 2.70 -11.04 -5.88
CA SER A 374 2.68 -10.05 -6.96
C SER A 374 3.47 -10.53 -8.17
N ASP A 375 2.99 -10.11 -9.34
CA ASP A 375 3.55 -10.39 -10.64
C ASP A 375 3.66 -9.08 -11.43
N ARG A 376 4.84 -8.79 -12.00
CA ARG A 376 5.16 -7.55 -12.70
C ARG A 376 5.92 -7.84 -13.98
N HIS A 377 5.44 -7.26 -15.09
CA HIS A 377 6.10 -7.34 -16.39
C HIS A 377 6.47 -5.95 -16.90
N TRP A 378 7.68 -5.83 -17.42
CA TRP A 378 8.22 -4.61 -18.03
C TRP A 378 9.04 -4.97 -19.28
N PRO A 379 9.30 -4.01 -20.20
CA PRO A 379 10.25 -4.16 -21.30
C PRO A 379 11.65 -4.56 -20.79
N GLY A 380 12.36 -5.36 -21.56
CA GLY A 380 13.67 -5.90 -21.17
C GLY A 380 14.72 -4.84 -20.87
N LEU A 381 14.73 -3.72 -21.61
CA LEU A 381 15.63 -2.58 -21.36
C LEU A 381 15.19 -1.70 -20.17
N GLY A 382 14.10 -2.08 -19.50
CA GLY A 382 13.55 -1.30 -18.40
C GLY A 382 12.85 -0.03 -18.86
N ILE A 383 12.46 0.79 -17.88
CA ILE A 383 11.61 1.97 -18.10
C ILE A 383 12.17 3.24 -17.46
N SER A 384 13.38 3.20 -16.92
CA SER A 384 14.00 4.36 -16.27
C SER A 384 14.27 5.47 -17.29
N ALA A 385 13.70 6.65 -17.08
CA ALA A 385 13.99 7.83 -17.90
C ALA A 385 15.46 8.31 -17.80
N GLN A 386 16.24 7.74 -16.89
CA GLN A 386 17.67 8.00 -16.75
C GLN A 386 18.53 7.04 -17.57
N SER A 387 17.94 5.98 -18.13
CA SER A 387 18.64 5.04 -19.00
C SER A 387 18.50 5.44 -20.46
N GLU A 388 19.62 5.62 -21.16
CA GLU A 388 19.66 5.92 -22.60
C GLU A 388 19.01 4.84 -23.47
N PHE A 389 18.86 3.64 -22.93
CA PHE A 389 18.27 2.50 -23.64
C PHE A 389 16.76 2.35 -23.41
N SER A 390 16.19 3.06 -22.45
CA SER A 390 14.75 2.96 -22.18
C SER A 390 13.90 3.49 -23.33
N PRO A 391 12.70 2.93 -23.58
CA PRO A 391 11.81 3.43 -24.61
C PRO A 391 11.40 4.89 -24.39
N ILE A 392 11.32 5.33 -23.12
CA ILE A 392 10.96 6.71 -22.76
C ILE A 392 12.05 7.67 -23.21
N THR A 393 13.31 7.42 -22.84
CA THR A 393 14.44 8.27 -23.24
C THR A 393 14.59 8.30 -24.75
N ARG A 394 14.50 7.12 -25.38
CA ARG A 394 14.60 7.02 -26.84
C ARG A 394 13.49 7.78 -27.56
N ALA A 395 12.27 7.86 -27.02
CA ALA A 395 11.19 8.64 -27.59
C ALA A 395 11.44 10.16 -27.56
N PHE A 396 12.13 10.66 -26.51
CA PHE A 396 12.51 12.07 -26.43
C PHE A 396 13.61 12.47 -27.42
N TYR A 397 14.51 11.53 -27.78
CA TYR A 397 15.62 11.80 -28.69
C TYR A 397 15.38 11.34 -30.12
N ALA A 398 14.30 10.59 -30.36
CA ALA A 398 13.97 10.12 -31.70
C ALA A 398 13.58 11.29 -32.63
N LEU A 399 13.98 11.18 -33.88
CA LEU A 399 13.77 12.24 -34.89
C LEU A 399 12.32 12.19 -35.39
N PRO A 400 11.52 13.27 -35.23
CA PRO A 400 10.11 13.28 -35.67
C PRO A 400 9.94 13.14 -37.16
N LEU A 401 10.96 13.48 -37.96
CA LEU A 401 10.99 13.35 -39.42
C LEU A 401 10.96 11.91 -39.94
N LEU A 402 11.18 10.90 -39.09
CA LEU A 402 11.24 9.53 -39.52
C LEU A 402 9.87 8.84 -39.46
N THR A 403 9.63 7.94 -40.39
CA THR A 403 8.58 6.92 -40.26
C THR A 403 8.96 5.96 -39.14
N LYS A 404 7.98 5.34 -38.52
CA LYS A 404 8.22 4.38 -37.43
C LYS A 404 8.87 3.07 -37.87
N GLU A 405 8.74 2.72 -39.14
CA GLU A 405 9.21 1.47 -39.72
C GLU A 405 9.82 1.70 -41.11
N TYR A 406 10.76 0.85 -41.46
CA TYR A 406 11.33 0.71 -42.80
C TYR A 406 11.47 -0.79 -43.13
N GLU A 407 10.96 -1.21 -44.27
CA GLU A 407 10.96 -2.63 -44.68
C GLU A 407 10.42 -3.61 -43.63
N GLY A 408 9.40 -3.20 -42.89
CA GLY A 408 8.74 -4.01 -41.84
C GLY A 408 9.50 -4.12 -40.52
N LEU A 409 10.59 -3.39 -40.34
CA LEU A 409 11.35 -3.33 -39.10
C LEU A 409 11.33 -1.91 -38.52
N PRO A 410 11.42 -1.75 -37.19
CA PRO A 410 11.51 -0.44 -36.57
C PRO A 410 12.64 0.39 -37.15
N LEU A 411 12.37 1.69 -37.40
CA LEU A 411 13.37 2.65 -37.86
C LEU A 411 13.78 3.55 -36.67
N GLY A 412 15.05 3.82 -36.56
CA GLY A 412 15.61 4.70 -35.54
C GLY A 412 16.55 5.74 -36.11
N TYR A 413 16.86 6.76 -35.32
CA TYR A 413 17.80 7.82 -35.62
C TYR A 413 19.16 7.56 -34.99
N TYR A 414 20.22 7.56 -35.79
CA TYR A 414 21.60 7.43 -35.30
C TYR A 414 22.21 8.81 -35.01
N ASN A 415 22.63 9.03 -33.77
CA ASN A 415 23.21 10.30 -33.31
C ASN A 415 24.76 10.34 -33.34
N GLY A 416 25.40 9.33 -33.90
CA GLY A 416 26.86 9.16 -33.88
C GLY A 416 27.35 8.14 -32.85
N VAL A 417 26.51 7.79 -31.86
CA VAL A 417 26.82 6.82 -30.79
C VAL A 417 25.76 5.74 -30.69
N TYR A 418 24.50 6.11 -30.60
CA TYR A 418 23.36 5.21 -30.40
C TYR A 418 22.29 5.41 -31.47
N THR A 419 21.48 4.37 -31.65
CA THR A 419 20.26 4.48 -32.46
C THR A 419 19.04 4.65 -31.56
N TYR A 420 18.34 5.75 -31.71
CA TYR A 420 17.12 6.03 -30.98
C TYR A 420 15.92 5.45 -31.75
N SER A 421 15.54 4.20 -31.40
CA SER A 421 14.33 3.54 -31.88
C SER A 421 13.45 3.16 -30.68
N PRO A 422 12.43 3.99 -30.34
CA PRO A 422 11.58 3.74 -29.17
C PRO A 422 10.81 2.42 -29.25
N ILE A 423 10.32 2.07 -30.45
CA ILE A 423 9.55 0.84 -30.68
C ILE A 423 10.44 -0.40 -30.52
N ALA A 424 11.65 -0.38 -31.08
CA ALA A 424 12.60 -1.48 -30.88
C ALA A 424 12.93 -1.66 -29.40
N SER A 425 13.20 -0.55 -28.69
CA SER A 425 13.50 -0.55 -27.27
C SER A 425 12.35 -1.10 -26.41
N LEU A 426 11.11 -0.77 -26.79
CA LEU A 426 9.90 -1.23 -26.09
C LEU A 426 9.68 -2.74 -26.22
N ASN A 427 10.10 -3.32 -27.36
CA ASN A 427 9.86 -4.72 -27.70
C ASN A 427 11.09 -5.62 -27.46
N THR A 428 12.15 -5.10 -26.85
CA THR A 428 13.38 -5.85 -26.57
C THR A 428 13.26 -6.67 -25.31
N GLY A 429 12.96 -7.95 -25.42
CA GLY A 429 12.90 -8.88 -24.30
C GLY A 429 11.88 -8.48 -23.23
N TYR A 430 12.12 -8.94 -22.00
CA TYR A 430 11.22 -8.67 -20.88
C TYR A 430 11.94 -8.64 -19.52
N GLN A 431 11.35 -7.96 -18.56
CA GLN A 431 11.64 -8.08 -17.13
C GLN A 431 10.39 -8.60 -16.44
N HIS A 432 10.47 -9.78 -15.84
CA HIS A 432 9.39 -10.43 -15.13
C HIS A 432 9.80 -10.68 -13.69
N GLN A 433 9.11 -10.01 -12.74
CA GLN A 433 9.37 -10.18 -11.32
C GLN A 433 8.14 -10.78 -10.63
N ARG A 434 8.34 -11.90 -9.96
CA ARG A 434 7.37 -12.51 -9.06
C ARG A 434 7.82 -12.40 -7.62
N ARG A 435 6.94 -11.96 -6.74
CA ARG A 435 7.25 -11.81 -5.33
C ARG A 435 6.19 -12.46 -4.46
N TRP A 436 6.63 -13.18 -3.46
CA TRP A 436 5.80 -13.78 -2.43
C TRP A 436 6.24 -13.25 -1.07
N ASN A 437 5.27 -12.85 -0.24
CA ASN A 437 5.51 -12.45 1.13
C ASN A 437 4.50 -13.17 2.02
N ALA A 438 4.95 -13.60 3.19
CA ALA A 438 4.11 -14.19 4.22
C ALA A 438 4.54 -13.67 5.59
N GLU A 439 3.57 -13.31 6.41
CA GLU A 439 3.79 -12.80 7.76
C GLU A 439 2.91 -13.55 8.74
N ILE A 440 3.50 -13.94 9.85
CA ILE A 440 2.79 -14.43 11.03
C ILE A 440 3.20 -13.55 12.20
N ARG A 441 2.20 -13.04 12.91
CA ARG A 441 2.39 -12.28 14.12
C ARG A 441 1.49 -12.83 15.20
N SER A 442 2.04 -13.03 16.41
CA SER A 442 1.27 -13.46 17.55
C SER A 442 1.59 -12.63 18.78
N GLN A 443 0.63 -12.50 19.66
CA GLN A 443 0.75 -11.79 20.91
C GLN A 443 -0.02 -12.53 21.99
N LEU A 444 0.66 -12.82 23.08
CA LEU A 444 0.04 -13.35 24.29
C LEU A 444 0.19 -12.31 25.39
N SER A 445 -0.90 -11.94 26.05
CA SER A 445 -0.87 -10.97 27.13
C SER A 445 -1.67 -11.41 28.33
N TYR A 446 -1.13 -11.14 29.52
CA TYR A 446 -1.76 -11.42 30.80
C TYR A 446 -1.87 -10.16 31.66
N LYS A 447 -3.08 -9.87 32.18
CA LYS A 447 -3.38 -8.76 33.08
C LYS A 447 -3.37 -9.26 34.51
N PHE A 448 -2.64 -8.58 35.38
CA PHE A 448 -2.50 -8.97 36.80
C PHE A 448 -3.59 -8.32 37.69
N ASP A 449 -4.71 -7.87 37.12
CA ASP A 449 -5.75 -7.12 37.86
C ASP A 449 -6.41 -7.90 39.00
N ALA A 450 -6.38 -9.24 38.95
CA ALA A 450 -6.86 -10.10 40.03
C ALA A 450 -5.99 -10.01 41.31
N ILE A 451 -4.73 -9.58 41.17
CA ILE A 451 -3.77 -9.47 42.27
C ILE A 451 -3.71 -8.00 42.70
N LYS A 452 -4.39 -7.62 43.80
CA LYS A 452 -4.56 -6.22 44.22
C LYS A 452 -3.29 -5.36 44.16
N PRO A 453 -2.09 -5.81 44.65
CA PRO A 453 -0.86 -5.00 44.54
C PRO A 453 -0.40 -4.77 43.09
N LEU A 454 -0.69 -5.70 42.19
CA LEU A 454 -0.27 -5.67 40.80
C LEU A 454 -1.34 -5.12 39.83
N LYS A 455 -2.46 -4.60 40.36
CA LYS A 455 -3.53 -4.02 39.56
C LYS A 455 -2.98 -2.95 38.61
N GLY A 456 -3.28 -3.07 37.31
CA GLY A 456 -2.76 -2.21 36.25
C GLY A 456 -1.47 -2.71 35.60
N LEU A 457 -0.85 -3.80 36.12
CA LEU A 457 0.29 -4.44 35.47
C LEU A 457 -0.19 -5.43 34.39
N LYS A 458 0.45 -5.39 33.22
CA LYS A 458 0.24 -6.30 32.09
C LYS A 458 1.58 -6.83 31.60
N ALA A 459 1.71 -8.15 31.51
CA ALA A 459 2.81 -8.79 30.80
C ALA A 459 2.35 -9.16 29.38
N LEU A 460 3.25 -9.05 28.42
CA LEU A 460 2.99 -9.34 27.01
C LEU A 460 4.22 -9.95 26.38
N VAL A 461 4.02 -10.96 25.54
CA VAL A 461 5.06 -11.47 24.63
C VAL A 461 4.54 -11.32 23.21
N PHE A 462 5.31 -10.59 22.42
CA PHE A 462 5.06 -10.40 21.00
C PHE A 462 6.07 -11.21 20.20
N PHE A 463 5.59 -11.89 19.17
CA PHE A 463 6.39 -12.60 18.19
C PHE A 463 5.93 -12.24 16.78
N ALA A 464 6.88 -11.98 15.89
CA ALA A 464 6.62 -11.79 14.47
C ALA A 464 7.66 -12.52 13.62
N TYR A 465 7.20 -13.13 12.54
CA TYR A 465 8.03 -13.76 11.53
C TYR A 465 7.51 -13.34 10.15
N ASN A 466 8.39 -12.75 9.36
CA ASN A 466 8.10 -12.30 8.00
C ASN A 466 9.05 -13.02 7.05
N PHE A 467 8.51 -13.65 6.01
CA PHE A 467 9.26 -14.33 4.97
C PHE A 467 9.00 -13.68 3.62
N GLY A 468 10.05 -13.45 2.84
CA GLY A 468 9.98 -12.94 1.48
C GLY A 468 10.73 -13.83 0.50
N TYR A 469 10.16 -14.00 -0.68
CA TYR A 469 10.81 -14.66 -1.82
C TYR A 469 10.56 -13.84 -3.07
N THR A 470 11.61 -13.59 -3.86
CA THR A 470 11.54 -12.88 -5.13
C THR A 470 12.23 -13.71 -6.20
N LEU A 471 11.55 -13.86 -7.33
CA LEU A 471 12.07 -14.46 -8.54
C LEU A 471 12.06 -13.40 -9.64
N ASP A 472 13.25 -13.06 -10.13
CA ASP A 472 13.42 -12.14 -11.25
C ASP A 472 13.90 -12.91 -12.47
N HIS A 473 13.22 -12.73 -13.60
CA HIS A 473 13.61 -13.16 -14.92
C HIS A 473 13.81 -11.93 -15.80
N ASN A 474 15.02 -11.66 -16.20
CA ASN A 474 15.34 -10.53 -17.07
C ASN A 474 15.95 -11.08 -18.35
N PHE A 475 15.24 -10.95 -19.45
CA PHE A 475 15.68 -11.32 -20.77
C PHE A 475 15.89 -10.07 -21.62
N LEU A 476 17.08 -9.97 -22.18
CA LEU A 476 17.39 -9.00 -23.22
C LEU A 476 17.56 -9.76 -24.53
N GLU A 477 16.73 -9.42 -25.49
CA GLU A 477 16.78 -9.99 -26.82
C GLU A 477 17.58 -9.10 -27.76
N THR A 478 18.36 -9.73 -28.67
CA THR A 478 18.90 -9.00 -29.81
C THR A 478 17.75 -8.67 -30.76
N TYR A 479 17.60 -7.45 -31.12
CA TYR A 479 16.56 -7.02 -32.05
C TYR A 479 17.16 -6.42 -33.32
N LYS A 480 16.41 -6.55 -34.42
CA LYS A 480 16.75 -5.94 -35.69
C LYS A 480 15.98 -4.62 -35.82
N ASN A 481 16.70 -3.59 -36.16
CA ASN A 481 16.11 -2.30 -36.51
C ASN A 481 16.92 -1.65 -37.61
N TYR A 482 16.28 -0.83 -38.42
CA TYR A 482 16.99 0.07 -39.30
C TYR A 482 17.44 1.34 -38.58
N SER A 483 18.62 1.81 -38.94
CA SER A 483 19.21 3.03 -38.40
C SER A 483 19.47 4.01 -39.53
N TYR A 484 18.84 5.18 -39.47
CA TYR A 484 19.14 6.28 -40.37
C TYR A 484 20.24 7.15 -39.79
N ASN A 485 21.34 7.26 -40.53
CA ASN A 485 22.43 8.19 -40.20
C ASN A 485 22.28 9.46 -41.04
N PRO A 486 21.92 10.58 -40.45
CA PRO A 486 21.70 11.82 -41.16
C PRO A 486 23.01 12.43 -41.72
N LEU A 487 24.19 12.13 -41.13
CA LEU A 487 25.45 12.71 -41.58
C LEU A 487 25.89 12.25 -42.96
N ASN A 488 25.57 11.02 -43.32
CA ASN A 488 25.89 10.45 -44.65
C ASN A 488 24.66 9.95 -45.37
N GLU A 489 23.46 10.25 -44.84
CA GLU A 489 22.16 9.86 -45.39
C GLU A 489 22.00 8.36 -45.63
N SER A 490 22.73 7.51 -44.89
CA SER A 490 22.66 6.05 -45.06
C SER A 490 21.58 5.44 -44.17
N ILE A 491 21.01 4.33 -44.65
CA ILE A 491 20.16 3.44 -43.87
C ILE A 491 20.92 2.14 -43.69
N SER A 492 21.11 1.72 -42.44
CA SER A 492 21.84 0.49 -42.13
C SER A 492 20.93 -0.42 -41.29
N LEU A 493 20.92 -1.72 -41.64
CA LEU A 493 20.29 -2.73 -40.78
C LEU A 493 21.23 -3.01 -39.60
N LEU A 494 20.75 -2.77 -38.42
CA LEU A 494 21.43 -3.16 -37.18
C LEU A 494 20.81 -4.46 -36.66
N THR A 495 21.66 -5.37 -36.23
CA THR A 495 21.24 -6.63 -35.59
C THR A 495 21.36 -6.62 -34.09
N SER A 496 21.93 -5.53 -33.53
CA SER A 496 22.11 -5.39 -32.10
C SER A 496 22.51 -3.94 -31.78
N ASP A 497 21.62 -3.14 -31.27
CA ASP A 497 21.93 -1.79 -30.82
C ASP A 497 22.34 -1.81 -29.33
N GLY A 498 23.63 -2.07 -29.10
CA GLY A 498 24.21 -2.18 -27.74
C GLY A 498 23.99 -3.54 -27.05
N ILE A 499 23.30 -4.48 -27.69
CA ILE A 499 23.08 -5.84 -27.17
C ILE A 499 23.63 -6.86 -28.19
N PRO A 500 24.95 -7.15 -28.15
CA PRO A 500 25.60 -7.98 -29.18
C PRO A 500 25.09 -9.42 -29.17
N GLU A 501 24.61 -9.89 -28.05
CA GLU A 501 24.04 -11.23 -27.90
C GLU A 501 22.88 -11.19 -26.93
N SER A 502 21.81 -11.95 -27.23
CA SER A 502 20.70 -12.15 -26.28
C SER A 502 21.24 -12.72 -24.97
N ASN A 503 20.65 -12.26 -23.87
CA ASN A 503 21.09 -12.71 -22.56
C ASN A 503 19.91 -12.86 -21.61
N PHE A 504 20.01 -13.82 -20.71
CA PHE A 504 19.02 -14.11 -19.70
C PHE A 504 19.64 -14.13 -18.31
N ASN A 505 19.05 -13.38 -17.42
CA ASN A 505 19.39 -13.31 -16.01
C ASN A 505 18.23 -13.84 -15.18
N LYS A 506 18.49 -14.82 -14.34
CA LYS A 506 17.54 -15.41 -13.41
C LYS A 506 18.06 -15.26 -11.99
N SER A 507 17.34 -14.52 -11.17
CA SER A 507 17.71 -14.28 -9.78
C SER A 507 16.66 -14.81 -8.83
N HIS A 508 17.11 -15.51 -7.80
CA HIS A 508 16.32 -16.00 -6.68
C HIS A 508 16.80 -15.28 -5.42
N SER A 509 15.92 -14.51 -4.81
CA SER A 509 16.20 -13.87 -3.52
C SER A 509 15.20 -14.34 -2.49
N SER A 510 15.69 -14.82 -1.35
CA SER A 510 14.86 -15.20 -0.22
C SER A 510 15.35 -14.55 1.05
N GLY A 511 14.47 -14.38 2.01
CA GLY A 511 14.87 -13.84 3.29
C GLY A 511 13.76 -13.92 4.32
N PHE A 512 14.15 -13.79 5.58
CA PHE A 512 13.19 -13.69 6.66
C PHE A 512 13.63 -12.67 7.70
N GLN A 513 12.64 -12.18 8.44
CA GLN A 513 12.81 -11.31 9.60
C GLN A 513 12.05 -11.92 10.76
N MET A 514 12.67 -11.95 11.93
CA MET A 514 12.08 -12.43 13.16
C MET A 514 12.23 -11.36 14.24
N THR A 515 11.14 -11.08 14.93
CA THR A 515 11.13 -10.18 16.10
C THR A 515 10.48 -10.90 17.28
N ILE A 516 11.15 -10.87 18.42
CA ILE A 516 10.58 -11.30 19.70
C ILE A 516 10.69 -10.15 20.69
N ARG A 517 9.60 -9.87 21.42
CA ARG A 517 9.51 -8.73 22.33
C ARG A 517 8.69 -9.05 23.56
N PRO A 518 9.29 -9.55 24.63
CA PRO A 518 8.68 -9.54 25.96
C PRO A 518 8.58 -8.12 26.50
N GLN A 519 7.45 -7.81 27.11
CA GLN A 519 7.09 -6.47 27.57
C GLN A 519 6.32 -6.53 28.88
N LEU A 520 6.60 -5.59 29.77
CA LEU A 520 5.81 -5.27 30.94
C LEU A 520 5.28 -3.85 30.82
N SER A 521 4.00 -3.67 30.98
CA SER A 521 3.37 -2.34 31.00
C SER A 521 2.54 -2.18 32.27
N TYR A 522 2.53 -0.96 32.80
CA TYR A 522 1.79 -0.59 33.98
C TYR A 522 0.97 0.68 33.69
N GLU A 523 -0.30 0.67 34.02
CA GLU A 523 -1.17 1.85 33.93
C GLU A 523 -2.14 1.83 35.09
N ARG A 524 -2.10 2.90 35.90
CA ARG A 524 -3.00 3.03 37.04
C ARG A 524 -3.25 4.48 37.41
N GLU A 525 -4.50 4.77 37.68
CA GLU A 525 -4.94 6.04 38.25
C GLU A 525 -5.10 5.90 39.77
N PHE A 526 -4.54 6.87 40.51
CA PHE A 526 -4.64 6.96 41.97
C PHE A 526 -5.39 8.23 42.34
N ALA A 527 -6.27 8.10 43.33
CA ALA A 527 -7.06 9.22 43.92
C ALA A 527 -7.79 10.08 42.87
N GLY A 528 -8.10 9.54 41.67
CA GLY A 528 -8.80 10.25 40.59
C GLY A 528 -8.02 11.43 39.96
N LYS A 529 -6.72 11.58 40.29
CA LYS A 529 -5.90 12.73 39.85
C LYS A 529 -4.49 12.34 39.37
N HIS A 530 -3.98 11.22 39.83
CA HIS A 530 -2.60 10.82 39.54
C HIS A 530 -2.60 9.62 38.58
N ASN A 531 -2.31 9.84 37.31
CA ASN A 531 -2.15 8.76 36.34
C ASN A 531 -0.66 8.43 36.20
N VAL A 532 -0.30 7.16 36.46
CA VAL A 532 1.06 6.65 36.35
C VAL A 532 1.08 5.60 35.25
N THR A 533 1.99 5.76 34.30
CA THR A 533 2.24 4.77 33.24
C THR A 533 3.69 4.33 33.25
N GLY A 534 3.91 3.09 32.96
CA GLY A 534 5.25 2.51 32.86
C GLY A 534 5.32 1.47 31.74
N LEU A 535 6.45 1.40 31.08
CA LEU A 535 6.75 0.40 30.07
C LEU A 535 8.19 -0.06 30.24
N PHE A 536 8.39 -1.34 30.25
CA PHE A 536 9.71 -1.96 30.10
C PHE A 536 9.61 -3.08 29.07
N LEU A 537 10.51 -3.10 28.09
CA LEU A 537 10.56 -4.17 27.10
C LEU A 537 12.00 -4.49 26.71
N PHE A 538 12.18 -5.72 26.29
CA PHE A 538 13.33 -6.19 25.54
C PHE A 538 12.86 -6.54 24.12
N GLU A 539 13.60 -6.13 23.09
CA GLU A 539 13.32 -6.49 21.71
C GLU A 539 14.56 -7.12 21.09
N ARG A 540 14.39 -8.27 20.47
CA ARG A 540 15.40 -8.87 19.62
C ARG A 540 14.86 -8.96 18.20
N TYR A 541 15.60 -8.34 17.30
CA TYR A 541 15.38 -8.40 15.86
C TYR A 541 16.50 -9.23 15.22
N TYR A 542 16.14 -10.11 14.31
CA TYR A 542 17.07 -10.88 13.48
C TYR A 542 16.53 -10.98 12.07
N SER A 543 17.37 -10.80 11.06
CA SER A 543 17.02 -11.05 9.66
C SER A 543 18.14 -11.79 8.94
N HIS A 544 17.72 -12.61 7.99
CA HIS A 544 18.57 -13.33 7.06
C HIS A 544 18.12 -13.04 5.64
N SER A 545 19.05 -12.93 4.72
CA SER A 545 18.79 -12.82 3.29
C SER A 545 19.79 -13.66 2.51
N ASP A 546 19.32 -14.28 1.45
CA ASP A 546 20.11 -15.08 0.53
C ASP A 546 19.68 -14.75 -0.90
N THR A 547 20.65 -14.57 -1.79
CA THR A 547 20.40 -14.27 -3.21
C THR A 547 21.34 -15.10 -4.05
N MET A 548 20.81 -15.76 -5.07
CA MET A 548 21.55 -16.45 -6.11
C MET A 548 21.11 -15.93 -7.47
N THR A 549 22.07 -15.54 -8.29
CA THR A 549 21.84 -15.03 -9.64
C THR A 549 22.63 -15.86 -10.63
N GLY A 550 21.95 -16.37 -11.65
CA GLY A 550 22.55 -16.99 -12.81
C GLY A 550 22.34 -16.13 -14.05
N TYR A 551 23.36 -16.07 -14.89
CA TYR A 551 23.37 -15.30 -16.14
C TYR A 551 24.02 -16.13 -17.25
N LYS A 552 23.42 -16.11 -18.44
CA LYS A 552 24.00 -16.77 -19.64
C LYS A 552 23.62 -15.97 -20.89
N LYS A 553 24.42 -16.10 -21.92
CA LYS A 553 24.21 -15.47 -23.24
C LYS A 553 23.82 -16.49 -24.29
N GLY A 554 23.43 -15.98 -25.48
CA GLY A 554 23.17 -16.76 -26.66
C GLY A 554 21.88 -17.57 -26.58
N TYR A 555 20.75 -16.90 -26.66
CA TYR A 555 19.44 -17.55 -26.71
C TYR A 555 18.84 -17.43 -28.11
N PHE A 556 18.29 -18.55 -28.61
CA PHE A 556 17.56 -18.60 -29.88
C PHE A 556 16.05 -18.38 -29.69
N SER A 557 15.55 -18.56 -28.48
CA SER A 557 14.14 -18.32 -28.14
C SER A 557 13.95 -16.88 -27.70
N ASP A 558 12.89 -16.26 -28.13
CA ASP A 558 12.41 -14.94 -27.72
C ASP A 558 11.73 -14.96 -26.33
N ASN A 559 11.52 -16.14 -25.77
CA ASN A 559 10.93 -16.31 -24.43
C ASN A 559 11.62 -17.42 -23.63
N PRO A 560 12.93 -17.26 -23.28
CA PRO A 560 13.61 -18.24 -22.47
C PRO A 560 13.06 -18.28 -21.04
N VAL A 561 12.91 -19.46 -20.50
CA VAL A 561 12.41 -19.69 -19.13
C VAL A 561 13.49 -20.23 -18.19
N ASP A 562 14.63 -20.65 -18.73
CA ASP A 562 15.73 -21.20 -17.94
C ASP A 562 17.11 -20.88 -18.54
N ILE A 563 18.11 -20.82 -17.64
CA ILE A 563 19.50 -20.51 -17.99
C ILE A 563 20.10 -21.59 -18.91
N SER A 564 19.66 -22.84 -18.75
CA SER A 564 20.13 -23.98 -19.57
C SER A 564 19.80 -23.86 -21.07
N MET A 565 18.81 -23.03 -21.42
CA MET A 565 18.40 -22.81 -22.82
C MET A 565 19.39 -21.96 -23.63
N GLY A 566 20.39 -21.34 -23.00
CA GLY A 566 21.43 -20.59 -23.69
C GLY A 566 22.42 -21.52 -24.38
N MET A 567 23.19 -21.01 -25.35
CA MET A 567 24.15 -21.76 -26.18
C MET A 567 25.14 -22.56 -25.32
N GLU A 568 25.48 -23.77 -25.74
CA GLU A 568 26.41 -24.65 -25.03
C GLU A 568 27.83 -24.08 -24.94
N ASN A 569 28.28 -23.34 -25.96
CA ASN A 569 29.59 -22.71 -26.01
C ASN A 569 29.71 -21.46 -25.09
N GLN A 570 28.63 -21.01 -24.47
CA GLN A 570 28.60 -19.90 -23.53
C GLN A 570 28.64 -20.45 -22.11
N SER A 571 29.67 -20.06 -21.36
CA SER A 571 29.75 -20.39 -19.92
C SER A 571 28.76 -19.58 -19.13
N PRO A 572 27.93 -20.19 -18.25
CA PRO A 572 27.07 -19.46 -17.37
C PRO A 572 27.90 -18.74 -16.30
N PHE A 573 27.50 -17.52 -15.98
CA PHE A 573 28.01 -16.80 -14.80
C PHE A 573 27.02 -17.00 -13.65
N VAL A 574 27.54 -17.39 -12.48
CA VAL A 574 26.73 -17.54 -11.26
C VAL A 574 27.36 -16.71 -10.17
N SER A 575 26.53 -15.96 -9.48
CA SER A 575 26.93 -15.21 -8.28
C SER A 575 25.92 -15.44 -7.15
N GLY A 576 26.37 -15.24 -5.91
CA GLY A 576 25.52 -15.34 -4.75
C GLY A 576 25.96 -14.39 -3.66
N SER A 577 25.04 -14.00 -2.81
CA SER A 577 25.30 -13.21 -1.61
C SER A 577 24.37 -13.65 -0.50
N HIS A 578 24.84 -13.59 0.73
CA HIS A 578 24.03 -13.78 1.91
C HIS A 578 24.29 -12.69 2.94
N GLY A 579 23.33 -12.42 3.75
CA GLY A 579 23.43 -11.39 4.78
C GLY A 579 22.68 -11.77 6.04
N ASN A 580 23.30 -11.47 7.18
CA ASN A 580 22.66 -11.60 8.48
C ASN A 580 22.68 -10.25 9.19
N ARG A 581 21.57 -9.88 9.83
CA ARG A 581 21.45 -8.66 10.61
C ARG A 581 20.82 -8.99 11.95
N GLY A 582 21.35 -8.40 13.01
CA GLY A 582 20.83 -8.58 14.35
C GLY A 582 20.85 -7.30 15.17
N MET A 583 19.81 -7.08 15.96
CA MET A 583 19.73 -5.97 16.90
C MET A 583 19.07 -6.44 18.19
N ALA A 584 19.54 -5.94 19.32
CA ALA A 584 18.90 -6.13 20.62
C ALA A 584 18.68 -4.76 21.26
N SER A 585 17.51 -4.57 21.85
CA SER A 585 17.13 -3.27 22.42
C SER A 585 16.45 -3.44 23.76
N PHE A 586 16.76 -2.54 24.69
CA PHE A 586 16.02 -2.37 25.95
C PHE A 586 15.35 -1.01 25.93
N VAL A 587 14.07 -0.96 26.31
CA VAL A 587 13.31 0.29 26.40
C VAL A 587 12.66 0.37 27.76
N GLY A 588 12.90 1.50 28.45
CA GLY A 588 12.21 1.90 29.65
C GLY A 588 11.50 3.23 29.42
N LYS A 589 10.21 3.30 29.74
CA LYS A 589 9.40 4.53 29.65
C LYS A 589 8.59 4.70 30.93
N LEU A 590 8.58 5.91 31.47
CA LEU A 590 7.79 6.28 32.62
C LEU A 590 6.99 7.55 32.27
N GLY A 591 5.70 7.55 32.57
CA GLY A 591 4.82 8.67 32.39
C GLY A 591 4.05 8.97 33.68
N TYR A 592 3.85 10.25 33.92
CA TYR A 592 3.03 10.72 35.02
C TYR A 592 2.16 11.91 34.56
N ALA A 593 0.87 11.83 34.86
CA ALA A 593 -0.04 12.95 34.61
C ALA A 593 -0.81 13.30 35.90
N TYR A 594 -0.82 14.60 36.25
CA TYR A 594 -1.56 15.11 37.38
C TYR A 594 -2.82 15.85 36.93
N ALA A 595 -3.96 15.39 37.41
CA ALA A 595 -5.29 15.98 37.17
C ALA A 595 -5.59 16.18 35.66
N LYS A 596 -4.99 15.36 34.77
CA LYS A 596 -5.04 15.50 33.31
C LYS A 596 -4.48 16.82 32.76
N ARG A 597 -3.79 17.62 33.60
CA ARG A 597 -3.29 18.96 33.26
C ARG A 597 -1.79 19.00 33.03
N TYR A 598 -1.02 18.42 33.93
CA TYR A 598 0.45 18.46 33.89
C TYR A 598 0.95 17.06 33.61
N MET A 599 1.76 16.93 32.58
CA MET A 599 2.29 15.64 32.14
C MET A 599 3.81 15.68 32.05
N VAL A 600 4.45 14.61 32.47
CA VAL A 600 5.87 14.36 32.27
C VAL A 600 6.06 12.94 31.78
N GLU A 601 6.89 12.78 30.77
CA GLU A 601 7.25 11.50 30.22
C GLU A 601 8.77 11.42 30.07
N ALA A 602 9.36 10.32 30.51
CA ALA A 602 10.79 10.04 30.36
C ALA A 602 10.96 8.67 29.70
N THR A 603 11.81 8.62 28.67
CA THR A 603 12.13 7.40 27.92
C THR A 603 13.64 7.22 27.90
N LEU A 604 14.09 6.00 28.13
CA LEU A 604 15.47 5.56 27.89
C LEU A 604 15.45 4.34 27.01
N ARG A 605 16.15 4.40 25.89
CA ARG A 605 16.36 3.24 25.01
C ARG A 605 17.85 2.95 24.89
N ALA A 606 18.20 1.67 24.91
CA ALA A 606 19.54 1.18 24.63
C ALA A 606 19.48 0.20 23.46
N ASP A 607 20.20 0.51 22.37
CA ASP A 607 20.23 -0.30 21.15
C ASP A 607 21.62 -0.89 20.93
N GLY A 608 21.70 -2.23 20.82
CA GLY A 608 22.90 -2.98 20.44
C GLY A 608 22.81 -3.42 18.99
N SER A 609 23.70 -2.90 18.11
CA SER A 609 23.70 -3.19 16.68
C SER A 609 24.86 -4.08 16.26
N TYR A 610 24.60 -5.06 15.39
CA TYR A 610 25.61 -5.93 14.79
C TYR A 610 26.62 -5.17 13.90
N LYS A 611 26.28 -3.96 13.46
CA LYS A 611 27.12 -3.15 12.55
C LYS A 611 28.40 -2.63 13.21
N PHE A 612 28.44 -2.59 14.54
CA PHE A 612 29.53 -2.04 15.30
C PHE A 612 30.36 -3.13 15.98
N ALA A 613 31.64 -2.84 16.21
CA ALA A 613 32.52 -3.71 16.99
C ALA A 613 31.97 -3.96 18.40
N PRO A 614 32.27 -5.10 19.05
CA PRO A 614 31.68 -5.48 20.34
C PRO A 614 31.68 -4.39 21.42
N GLN A 615 32.78 -3.64 21.53
CA GLN A 615 32.96 -2.56 22.51
C GLN A 615 32.12 -1.31 22.22
N ASN A 616 31.65 -1.12 20.97
CA ASN A 616 30.92 0.08 20.53
C ASN A 616 29.50 -0.24 20.07
N ARG A 617 28.97 -1.44 20.41
CA ARG A 617 27.66 -1.90 19.90
C ARG A 617 26.48 -1.17 20.48
N TRP A 618 26.60 -0.65 21.70
CA TRP A 618 25.49 -0.08 22.45
C TRP A 618 25.45 1.43 22.34
N GLY A 619 24.32 1.94 21.89
CA GLY A 619 23.97 3.36 21.91
C GLY A 619 22.81 3.60 22.87
N TYR A 620 22.81 4.75 23.55
CA TYR A 620 21.79 5.14 24.54
C TYR A 620 21.05 6.38 24.07
N PHE A 621 19.73 6.34 24.14
CA PHE A 621 18.84 7.39 23.59
C PHE A 621 17.84 7.84 24.68
N PRO A 622 18.23 8.79 25.56
CA PRO A 622 17.32 9.37 26.53
C PRO A 622 16.41 10.41 25.88
N SER A 623 15.16 10.52 26.35
CA SER A 623 14.21 11.54 25.94
C SER A 623 13.35 11.93 27.14
N VAL A 624 13.03 13.22 27.27
CA VAL A 624 12.08 13.76 28.26
C VAL A 624 11.10 14.66 27.53
N ALA A 625 9.81 14.52 27.86
CA ALA A 625 8.76 15.38 27.34
C ALA A 625 7.91 15.92 28.49
N LEU A 626 7.49 17.18 28.35
CA LEU A 626 6.62 17.88 29.29
C LEU A 626 5.37 18.36 28.55
N GLY A 627 4.21 18.22 29.18
CA GLY A 627 2.94 18.65 28.62
C GLY A 627 2.10 19.44 29.65
N TRP A 628 1.38 20.44 29.15
CA TRP A 628 0.43 21.19 29.92
C TRP A 628 -0.85 21.42 29.13
N VAL A 629 -1.99 20.96 29.67
CA VAL A 629 -3.30 21.14 29.06
C VAL A 629 -3.93 22.41 29.64
N LEU A 630 -3.75 23.52 28.95
CA LEU A 630 -4.23 24.84 29.36
C LEU A 630 -5.75 24.93 29.49
N SER A 631 -6.51 24.26 28.62
CA SER A 631 -7.97 24.23 28.60
C SER A 631 -8.58 23.62 29.87
N GLU A 632 -7.84 22.77 30.58
CA GLU A 632 -8.28 22.17 31.85
C GLU A 632 -7.99 23.04 33.08
N GLU A 633 -7.35 24.19 32.91
CA GLU A 633 -7.15 25.14 33.99
C GLU A 633 -8.45 25.84 34.39
N SER A 634 -8.63 26.10 35.70
CA SER A 634 -9.85 26.66 36.24
C SER A 634 -10.25 28.00 35.64
N PHE A 635 -9.28 28.79 35.14
CA PHE A 635 -9.51 30.09 34.51
C PHE A 635 -9.93 30.02 33.04
N LEU A 636 -9.71 28.87 32.37
CA LEU A 636 -10.10 28.64 30.99
C LEU A 636 -11.21 27.59 30.84
N LYS A 637 -11.42 26.75 31.83
CA LYS A 637 -12.40 25.65 31.79
C LYS A 637 -13.81 26.17 31.50
N GLY A 638 -14.39 25.74 30.39
CA GLY A 638 -15.70 26.18 29.90
C GLY A 638 -15.71 27.51 29.14
N LYS A 639 -14.52 28.07 28.79
CA LYS A 639 -14.37 29.27 27.96
C LYS A 639 -13.66 29.03 26.64
N ALA A 640 -13.05 27.88 26.49
CA ALA A 640 -12.42 27.45 25.25
C ALA A 640 -13.29 26.35 24.64
N ASP A 641 -13.98 26.65 23.54
CA ASP A 641 -14.59 25.70 22.61
C ASP A 641 -13.59 25.31 21.54
#